data_63c682beca517f0cbeb211c10e4f92d5
#
_entry.id   63c682beca517f0cbeb211c10e4f92d5
#
_cell.length_a   1.000
_cell.length_b   1.000
_cell.length_c   1.000
_cell.angle_alpha   90.00
_cell.angle_beta   90.00
_cell.angle_gamma   90.00
#
_symmetry.space_group_name_H-M   'P 1'
#
loop_
_entity.id
_entity.type
_entity.pdbx_description
1 polymer ?
#
loop_
_entity_poly.entity_id
_entity_poly.type
_entity_poly.pdbx_seq_one_letter_code
_entity_poly.pdbx_strand_id
1 'polypeptide(L)'
;MGVWGIKALESDEEETDCKGSFAGSVLLSKAEWDKEQFIRDLQEEWGIVDDGPEEGSEDGENSDDAVVMRGGGMMLIVTLFYGHIPDNEAEINAENNYMWPEAVEAAKAHKAHIMVAVLGGEETLLERGKLFTKAMAVCCKQKYVTGVFTSGVVFEPRFYEGFASMMKEDELPIFNWIWFGLYRSEGGLNGYTYGMDVFGKEEMEVLNTDAGPEDLRDFLASLVSYVLECDVTLKDGETIGFSADDKHTITAAPVSLCQRTR
;
A
#
# COMPACT_ATOMS: atom_id res chain seq x y z
N MET A 1 -22.91 -7.26 23.93
CA MET A 1 -22.11 -6.37 23.07
C MET A 1 -20.77 -6.23 23.75
N GLY A 2 -19.74 -6.82 23.14
CA GLY A 2 -18.37 -6.74 23.67
C GLY A 2 -17.83 -5.33 23.48
N VAL A 3 -17.19 -4.77 24.51
CA VAL A 3 -16.43 -3.53 24.37
C VAL A 3 -15.10 -3.93 23.75
N TRP A 4 -14.90 -3.56 22.50
CA TRP A 4 -13.63 -3.78 21.80
C TRP A 4 -12.67 -2.65 22.17
N GLY A 5 -11.40 -2.97 22.36
CA GLY A 5 -10.35 -1.97 22.49
C GLY A 5 -9.67 -1.78 21.13
N ILE A 6 -9.58 -0.54 20.67
CA ILE A 6 -8.73 -0.15 19.54
C ILE A 6 -7.44 0.39 20.13
N LYS A 7 -6.30 -0.12 19.66
CA LYS A 7 -4.99 0.39 20.05
C LYS A 7 -4.40 1.18 18.87
N ALA A 8 -3.96 2.40 19.14
CA ALA A 8 -3.00 3.09 18.30
C ALA A 8 -1.61 2.64 18.74
N LEU A 9 -0.81 2.15 17.81
CA LEU A 9 0.51 1.60 18.10
C LEU A 9 1.54 2.72 17.89
N GLU A 10 2.21 3.12 18.97
CA GLU A 10 3.31 4.09 18.89
C GLU A 10 4.53 3.40 18.27
N SER A 11 5.12 4.00 17.22
CA SER A 11 6.37 3.53 16.63
C SER A 11 7.55 3.72 17.59
N ASP A 12 8.43 2.73 17.70
CA ASP A 12 9.70 2.89 18.40
C ASP A 12 10.60 3.87 17.63
N GLU A 13 11.26 4.80 18.33
CA GLU A 13 12.11 5.86 17.76
C GLU A 13 13.31 5.36 16.90
N GLU A 14 13.53 4.04 16.78
CA GLU A 14 14.58 3.41 15.97
C GLU A 14 14.06 2.82 14.64
N GLU A 15 12.73 2.85 14.36
CA GLU A 15 12.24 2.44 13.03
C GLU A 15 12.56 3.53 12.01
N THR A 16 13.15 3.10 10.90
CA THR A 16 13.42 3.95 9.72
C THR A 16 12.13 4.69 9.38
N ASP A 17 12.17 6.01 9.40
CA ASP A 17 11.03 6.88 9.06
C ASP A 17 10.56 6.56 7.63
N CYS A 18 9.53 5.74 7.50
CA CYS A 18 8.93 5.33 6.23
C CYS A 18 7.99 6.37 5.66
N LYS A 19 7.74 7.45 6.38
CA LYS A 19 6.82 8.51 5.99
C LYS A 19 7.14 9.06 4.61
N GLY A 20 6.17 8.96 3.70
CA GLY A 20 6.28 9.45 2.33
C GLY A 20 7.12 8.57 1.40
N SER A 21 7.51 7.38 1.83
CA SER A 21 8.23 6.40 1.02
C SER A 21 7.23 5.54 0.25
N PHE A 22 6.93 5.94 -0.98
CA PHE A 22 6.06 5.16 -1.87
C PHE A 22 6.92 4.38 -2.87
N ALA A 23 7.16 3.11 -2.56
CA ALA A 23 7.88 2.18 -3.42
C ALA A 23 7.23 0.81 -3.41
N GLY A 24 7.29 0.11 -4.55
CA GLY A 24 6.77 -1.23 -4.70
C GLY A 24 7.22 -1.85 -6.02
N SER A 25 6.88 -3.10 -6.23
CA SER A 25 7.34 -3.87 -7.39
C SER A 25 6.21 -4.67 -8.03
N VAL A 26 6.11 -4.59 -9.35
CA VAL A 26 5.26 -5.50 -10.14
C VAL A 26 6.12 -6.66 -10.62
N LEU A 27 5.78 -7.85 -10.18
CA LEU A 27 6.52 -9.10 -10.42
C LEU A 27 6.26 -9.61 -11.84
N LEU A 28 7.33 -10.01 -12.54
CA LEU A 28 7.26 -10.47 -13.93
C LEU A 28 7.84 -11.88 -14.08
N SER A 29 7.13 -12.78 -14.78
CA SER A 29 7.66 -14.10 -15.16
C SER A 29 8.72 -14.04 -16.26
N LYS A 30 8.90 -12.88 -16.92
CA LYS A 30 9.89 -12.60 -17.94
C LYS A 30 10.36 -11.14 -17.86
N ALA A 31 11.66 -10.91 -18.03
CA ALA A 31 12.27 -9.59 -18.01
C ALA A 31 11.99 -8.81 -19.31
N GLU A 32 10.73 -8.52 -19.56
CA GLU A 32 10.25 -7.73 -20.69
C GLU A 32 9.09 -6.87 -20.25
N TRP A 33 9.11 -5.59 -20.61
CA TRP A 33 7.99 -4.68 -20.44
C TRP A 33 7.89 -3.71 -21.62
N ASP A 34 6.71 -3.18 -21.87
CA ASP A 34 6.43 -2.21 -22.92
C ASP A 34 6.26 -0.82 -22.30
N LYS A 35 7.35 -0.02 -22.36
CA LYS A 35 7.36 1.35 -21.81
C LYS A 35 6.39 2.28 -22.54
N GLU A 36 6.28 2.12 -23.86
CA GLU A 36 5.39 2.95 -24.67
C GLU A 36 3.93 2.68 -24.33
N GLN A 37 3.59 1.40 -24.10
CA GLN A 37 2.29 1.03 -23.56
C GLN A 37 2.08 1.65 -22.18
N PHE A 38 3.03 1.55 -21.27
CA PHE A 38 2.92 2.12 -19.91
C PHE A 38 2.64 3.64 -19.97
N ILE A 39 3.41 4.40 -20.72
CA ILE A 39 3.26 5.86 -20.85
C ILE A 39 1.88 6.21 -21.45
N ARG A 40 1.49 5.51 -22.52
CA ARG A 40 0.18 5.70 -23.16
C ARG A 40 -0.97 5.41 -22.22
N ASP A 41 -0.95 4.25 -21.52
CA ASP A 41 -2.01 3.84 -20.63
C ASP A 41 -2.11 4.77 -19.41
N LEU A 42 -0.98 5.27 -18.91
CA LEU A 42 -0.94 6.24 -17.81
C LEU A 42 -1.61 7.57 -18.21
N GLN A 43 -1.36 8.02 -19.44
CA GLN A 43 -1.99 9.23 -19.99
C GLN A 43 -3.49 9.02 -20.27
N GLU A 44 -3.84 7.91 -20.94
CA GLU A 44 -5.23 7.66 -21.37
C GLU A 44 -6.17 7.41 -20.18
N GLU A 45 -5.69 6.70 -19.14
CA GLU A 45 -6.55 6.33 -18.03
C GLU A 45 -6.59 7.34 -16.88
N TRP A 46 -5.46 8.02 -16.66
CA TRP A 46 -5.27 8.87 -15.50
C TRP A 46 -4.92 10.33 -15.83
N GLY A 47 -4.75 10.64 -17.11
CA GLY A 47 -4.40 11.99 -17.56
C GLY A 47 -3.01 12.44 -17.12
N ILE A 48 -2.12 11.51 -16.74
CA ILE A 48 -0.77 11.82 -16.26
C ILE A 48 0.16 11.93 -17.47
N VAL A 49 0.82 13.06 -17.59
CA VAL A 49 1.82 13.36 -18.61
C VAL A 49 3.11 13.84 -17.94
N ASP A 50 4.22 13.69 -18.65
CA ASP A 50 5.49 14.20 -18.18
C ASP A 50 5.59 15.71 -18.49
N ASP A 51 5.83 16.53 -17.47
CA ASP A 51 6.05 17.98 -17.62
C ASP A 51 7.45 18.31 -18.17
N GLY A 52 8.28 17.26 -18.31
CA GLY A 52 9.66 17.39 -18.77
C GLY A 52 10.64 17.80 -17.67
N PRO A 53 11.95 17.87 -18.00
CA PRO A 53 12.98 18.24 -17.03
C PRO A 53 12.84 19.70 -16.60
N GLU A 54 13.12 19.97 -15.32
CA GLU A 54 13.25 21.35 -14.83
C GLU A 54 14.43 22.05 -15.50
N GLU A 55 14.27 23.35 -15.82
CA GLU A 55 15.36 24.15 -16.40
C GLU A 55 16.62 24.10 -15.52
N GLY A 56 17.68 23.45 -16.04
CA GLY A 56 18.98 23.34 -15.37
C GLY A 56 19.20 22.04 -14.58
N SER A 57 18.26 21.09 -14.57
CA SER A 57 18.52 19.74 -14.08
C SER A 57 19.32 18.94 -15.14
N GLU A 58 20.39 18.25 -14.70
CA GLU A 58 20.99 17.22 -15.53
C GLU A 58 19.93 16.11 -15.72
N ASP A 59 19.58 15.85 -16.98
CA ASP A 59 18.57 14.88 -17.34
C ASP A 59 18.91 13.50 -16.76
N GLY A 60 18.05 12.98 -15.91
CA GLY A 60 17.98 11.54 -15.69
C GLY A 60 17.46 10.94 -17.01
N GLU A 61 18.37 10.51 -17.87
CA GLU A 61 18.02 9.96 -19.18
C GLU A 61 17.08 8.77 -18.99
N ASN A 62 15.96 8.78 -19.70
CA ASN A 62 15.14 7.60 -19.89
C ASN A 62 16.04 6.54 -20.55
N SER A 63 16.47 5.56 -19.75
CA SER A 63 17.22 4.41 -20.28
C SER A 63 16.27 3.41 -20.92
N ASP A 64 16.80 2.38 -21.58
CA ASP A 64 15.98 1.31 -22.15
C ASP A 64 15.15 0.58 -21.06
N ASP A 65 15.62 0.59 -19.82
CA ASP A 65 15.00 -0.11 -18.69
C ASP A 65 14.21 0.82 -17.73
N ALA A 66 14.23 2.13 -17.92
CA ALA A 66 13.62 3.07 -16.99
C ALA A 66 12.79 4.18 -17.67
N VAL A 67 11.77 4.62 -16.97
CA VAL A 67 10.97 5.82 -17.26
C VAL A 67 11.01 6.71 -16.03
N VAL A 68 11.34 7.99 -16.23
CA VAL A 68 11.25 9.03 -15.20
C VAL A 68 10.29 10.10 -15.71
N MET A 69 9.25 10.37 -14.96
CA MET A 69 8.25 11.39 -15.29
C MET A 69 8.14 12.38 -14.12
N ARG A 70 7.97 13.65 -14.46
CA ARG A 70 7.82 14.75 -13.50
C ARG A 70 6.47 15.42 -13.72
N GLY A 71 5.84 15.80 -12.63
CA GLY A 71 4.58 16.53 -12.68
C GLY A 71 4.08 16.90 -11.29
N GLY A 72 3.52 18.11 -11.14
CA GLY A 72 2.95 18.56 -9.88
C GLY A 72 3.93 18.54 -8.70
N GLY A 73 5.22 18.81 -8.89
CA GLY A 73 6.23 18.74 -7.83
C GLY A 73 6.65 17.33 -7.40
N MET A 74 6.15 16.29 -8.07
CA MET A 74 6.50 14.89 -7.83
C MET A 74 7.35 14.33 -8.95
N MET A 75 8.12 13.28 -8.63
CA MET A 75 8.87 12.49 -9.59
C MET A 75 8.46 11.02 -9.48
N LEU A 76 7.92 10.49 -10.57
CA LEU A 76 7.62 9.07 -10.74
C LEU A 76 8.80 8.38 -11.43
N ILE A 77 9.32 7.34 -10.81
CA ILE A 77 10.40 6.51 -11.34
C ILE A 77 9.84 5.09 -11.53
N VAL A 78 9.97 4.56 -12.74
CA VAL A 78 9.56 3.20 -13.07
C VAL A 78 10.72 2.51 -13.77
N THR A 79 11.22 1.42 -13.19
CA THR A 79 12.45 0.77 -13.66
C THR A 79 12.31 -0.74 -13.68
N LEU A 80 12.69 -1.38 -14.79
CA LEU A 80 12.80 -2.83 -14.89
C LEU A 80 14.09 -3.31 -14.21
N PHE A 81 13.96 -4.23 -13.29
CA PHE A 81 15.07 -4.95 -12.66
C PHE A 81 15.09 -6.41 -13.10
N TYR A 82 16.28 -6.90 -13.42
CA TYR A 82 16.54 -8.28 -13.82
C TYR A 82 16.81 -9.14 -12.57
N GLY A 83 16.10 -10.24 -12.47
CA GLY A 83 16.24 -11.17 -11.33
C GLY A 83 15.12 -11.06 -10.31
N HIS A 84 15.23 -11.89 -9.29
CA HIS A 84 14.32 -11.89 -8.15
C HIS A 84 14.53 -10.66 -7.26
N ILE A 85 13.50 -10.29 -6.52
CA ILE A 85 13.65 -9.33 -5.41
C ILE A 85 14.63 -9.96 -4.40
N PRO A 86 15.61 -9.19 -3.91
CA PRO A 86 16.64 -9.70 -2.99
C PRO A 86 16.05 -10.39 -1.76
N ASP A 87 16.84 -11.28 -1.15
CA ASP A 87 16.56 -11.97 0.12
C ASP A 87 15.24 -12.78 0.16
N ASN A 88 14.64 -13.07 -1.01
CA ASN A 88 13.32 -13.68 -1.16
C ASN A 88 12.21 -12.89 -0.45
N GLU A 89 12.35 -11.58 -0.38
CA GLU A 89 11.42 -10.72 0.35
C GLU A 89 9.99 -10.86 -0.18
N ALA A 90 9.80 -10.88 -1.50
CA ALA A 90 8.48 -11.07 -2.09
C ALA A 90 7.87 -12.43 -1.74
N GLU A 91 8.66 -13.50 -1.77
CA GLU A 91 8.22 -14.86 -1.44
C GLU A 91 7.81 -14.99 0.02
N ILE A 92 8.60 -14.40 0.93
CA ILE A 92 8.32 -14.40 2.37
C ILE A 92 7.03 -13.61 2.65
N ASN A 93 6.91 -12.42 2.08
CA ASN A 93 5.75 -11.58 2.31
C ASN A 93 4.47 -12.09 1.60
N ALA A 94 4.60 -12.90 0.55
CA ALA A 94 3.46 -13.56 -0.10
C ALA A 94 2.70 -14.50 0.86
N GLU A 95 3.38 -15.08 1.86
CA GLU A 95 2.76 -15.94 2.87
C GLU A 95 1.74 -15.19 3.75
N ASN A 96 1.84 -13.86 3.82
CA ASN A 96 0.92 -13.03 4.60
C ASN A 96 -0.46 -12.87 3.91
N ASN A 97 -0.57 -13.13 2.60
CA ASN A 97 -1.81 -12.90 1.86
C ASN A 97 -2.82 -14.04 2.04
N TYR A 98 -3.69 -13.92 3.05
CA TYR A 98 -4.79 -14.86 3.27
C TYR A 98 -5.94 -14.76 2.25
N MET A 99 -5.99 -13.69 1.43
CA MET A 99 -7.03 -13.49 0.42
C MET A 99 -6.67 -14.11 -0.94
N TRP A 100 -5.40 -14.42 -1.16
CA TRP A 100 -4.91 -14.99 -2.43
C TRP A 100 -4.01 -16.21 -2.18
N PRO A 101 -4.58 -17.42 -2.21
CA PRO A 101 -3.82 -18.64 -1.93
C PRO A 101 -2.64 -18.89 -2.86
N GLU A 102 -2.68 -18.37 -4.09
CA GLU A 102 -1.63 -18.52 -5.10
C GLU A 102 -0.49 -17.50 -4.98
N ALA A 103 -0.53 -16.58 -4.01
CA ALA A 103 0.44 -15.49 -3.85
C ALA A 103 1.89 -16.00 -3.79
N VAL A 104 2.14 -17.07 -3.03
CA VAL A 104 3.48 -17.64 -2.87
C VAL A 104 3.99 -18.23 -4.19
N GLU A 105 3.15 -18.94 -4.93
CA GLU A 105 3.51 -19.49 -6.24
C GLU A 105 3.76 -18.39 -7.27
N ALA A 106 2.95 -17.34 -7.25
CA ALA A 106 3.12 -16.16 -8.10
C ALA A 106 4.43 -15.43 -7.81
N ALA A 107 4.75 -15.25 -6.53
CA ALA A 107 6.01 -14.66 -6.10
C ALA A 107 7.21 -15.50 -6.56
N LYS A 108 7.19 -16.82 -6.36
CA LYS A 108 8.26 -17.73 -6.81
C LYS A 108 8.43 -17.78 -8.33
N ALA A 109 7.39 -17.50 -9.09
CA ALA A 109 7.42 -17.54 -10.55
C ALA A 109 8.11 -16.35 -11.19
N HIS A 110 8.32 -15.23 -10.45
CA HIS A 110 8.93 -14.05 -11.04
C HIS A 110 10.41 -14.25 -11.36
N LYS A 111 10.88 -13.60 -12.41
CA LYS A 111 12.26 -13.62 -12.91
C LYS A 111 12.80 -12.21 -13.11
N ALA A 112 11.94 -11.24 -12.97
CA ALA A 112 12.23 -9.82 -13.05
C ALA A 112 11.11 -9.07 -12.32
N HIS A 113 11.29 -7.78 -12.09
CA HIS A 113 10.25 -6.94 -11.52
C HIS A 113 10.37 -5.50 -12.04
N ILE A 114 9.23 -4.82 -12.14
CA ILE A 114 9.19 -3.39 -12.39
C ILE A 114 9.06 -2.70 -11.05
N MET A 115 10.10 -2.00 -10.63
CA MET A 115 10.04 -1.14 -9.44
C MET A 115 9.37 0.17 -9.81
N VAL A 116 8.42 0.59 -9.00
CA VAL A 116 7.76 1.89 -9.07
C VAL A 116 8.07 2.64 -7.78
N ALA A 117 8.54 3.88 -7.91
CA ALA A 117 8.77 4.76 -6.77
C ALA A 117 8.25 6.17 -7.09
N VAL A 118 7.66 6.81 -6.08
CA VAL A 118 7.26 8.22 -6.15
C VAL A 118 8.04 9.00 -5.13
N LEU A 119 8.84 9.94 -5.62
CA LEU A 119 9.53 10.94 -4.82
C LEU A 119 8.73 12.24 -4.90
N GLY A 120 8.59 12.92 -3.79
CA GLY A 120 7.75 14.09 -3.75
C GLY A 120 8.43 15.30 -3.14
N GLY A 121 7.95 16.48 -3.55
CA GLY A 121 8.24 17.76 -2.97
C GLY A 121 7.19 18.16 -1.92
N GLU A 122 6.45 19.23 -2.23
CA GLU A 122 5.46 19.83 -1.31
C GLU A 122 4.07 19.16 -1.33
N GLU A 123 3.85 18.20 -2.25
CA GLU A 123 2.57 17.51 -2.39
C GLU A 123 2.23 16.66 -1.16
N THR A 124 0.92 16.50 -0.91
CA THR A 124 0.45 15.68 0.21
C THR A 124 0.81 14.21 0.04
N LEU A 125 0.92 13.49 1.14
CA LEU A 125 1.18 12.04 1.12
C LEU A 125 0.08 11.28 0.39
N LEU A 126 -1.17 11.75 0.46
CA LEU A 126 -2.29 11.15 -0.29
C LEU A 126 -2.09 11.29 -1.80
N GLU A 127 -1.66 12.45 -2.30
CA GLU A 127 -1.43 12.63 -3.74
C GLU A 127 -0.26 11.78 -4.24
N ARG A 128 0.80 11.65 -3.44
CA ARG A 128 1.90 10.72 -3.74
C ARG A 128 1.42 9.27 -3.79
N GLY A 129 0.63 8.85 -2.79
CA GLY A 129 0.03 7.51 -2.74
C GLY A 129 -0.88 7.24 -3.94
N LYS A 130 -1.70 8.22 -4.34
CA LYS A 130 -2.54 8.12 -5.55
C LYS A 130 -1.70 7.97 -6.82
N LEU A 131 -0.66 8.79 -6.99
CA LEU A 131 0.23 8.70 -8.16
C LEU A 131 0.93 7.33 -8.21
N PHE A 132 1.47 6.88 -7.08
CA PHE A 132 2.08 5.55 -6.95
C PHE A 132 1.11 4.44 -7.35
N THR A 133 -0.10 4.45 -6.81
CA THR A 133 -1.11 3.42 -7.09
C THR A 133 -1.54 3.41 -8.56
N LYS A 134 -1.72 4.58 -9.17
CA LYS A 134 -2.02 4.70 -10.61
C LYS A 134 -0.92 4.08 -11.47
N ALA A 135 0.34 4.39 -11.17
CA ALA A 135 1.48 3.83 -11.90
C ALA A 135 1.59 2.31 -11.72
N MET A 136 1.44 1.82 -10.49
CA MET A 136 1.45 0.37 -10.19
C MET A 136 0.31 -0.35 -10.93
N ALA A 137 -0.91 0.19 -10.95
CA ALA A 137 -2.06 -0.39 -11.64
C ALA A 137 -1.85 -0.45 -13.15
N VAL A 138 -1.23 0.58 -13.74
CA VAL A 138 -0.86 0.55 -15.17
C VAL A 138 0.21 -0.50 -15.45
N CYS A 139 1.21 -0.65 -14.57
CA CYS A 139 2.20 -1.72 -14.68
C CYS A 139 1.58 -3.13 -14.60
N CYS A 140 0.46 -3.31 -13.89
CA CYS A 140 -0.26 -4.59 -13.83
C CYS A 140 -0.77 -5.08 -15.20
N LYS A 141 -0.91 -4.19 -16.19
CA LYS A 141 -1.36 -4.51 -17.55
C LYS A 141 -0.25 -5.04 -18.46
N GLN A 142 0.98 -5.06 -17.98
CA GLN A 142 2.10 -5.64 -18.71
C GLN A 142 1.93 -7.15 -18.88
N LYS A 143 2.40 -7.67 -20.01
CA LYS A 143 2.10 -9.02 -20.47
C LYS A 143 2.51 -10.17 -19.53
N TYR A 144 3.60 -9.98 -18.78
CA TYR A 144 4.23 -11.06 -18.03
C TYR A 144 4.05 -10.92 -16.51
N VAL A 145 3.09 -10.12 -16.07
CA VAL A 145 2.83 -9.86 -14.66
C VAL A 145 2.36 -11.13 -13.95
N THR A 146 2.94 -11.40 -12.78
CA THR A 146 2.58 -12.51 -11.90
C THR A 146 2.00 -12.05 -10.57
N GLY A 147 2.37 -10.87 -10.06
CA GLY A 147 1.92 -10.35 -8.78
C GLY A 147 2.35 -8.91 -8.57
N VAL A 148 1.88 -8.30 -7.49
CA VAL A 148 2.22 -6.93 -7.07
C VAL A 148 2.72 -6.98 -5.65
N PHE A 149 3.99 -6.66 -5.43
CA PHE A 149 4.60 -6.61 -4.10
C PHE A 149 4.66 -5.19 -3.58
N THR A 150 3.88 -4.90 -2.56
CA THR A 150 3.85 -3.63 -1.81
C THR A 150 3.14 -3.84 -0.47
N SER A 151 3.31 -2.92 0.48
CA SER A 151 2.63 -2.97 1.80
C SER A 151 2.82 -4.31 2.52
N GLY A 152 4.02 -4.89 2.44
CA GLY A 152 4.38 -6.14 3.12
C GLY A 152 3.62 -7.38 2.66
N VAL A 153 3.05 -7.38 1.45
CA VAL A 153 2.28 -8.51 0.91
C VAL A 153 2.37 -8.55 -0.61
N VAL A 154 2.11 -9.71 -1.21
CA VAL A 154 1.98 -9.85 -2.67
C VAL A 154 0.51 -9.96 -3.03
N PHE A 155 0.01 -9.02 -3.82
CA PHE A 155 -1.37 -8.94 -4.29
C PHE A 155 -1.56 -9.61 -5.65
N GLU A 156 -2.77 -10.12 -5.90
CA GLU A 156 -3.21 -10.46 -7.24
C GLU A 156 -3.31 -9.20 -8.10
N PRO A 157 -2.76 -9.17 -9.33
CA PRO A 157 -2.79 -7.98 -10.18
C PRO A 157 -4.19 -7.41 -10.42
N ARG A 158 -5.19 -8.27 -10.65
CA ARG A 158 -6.57 -7.84 -10.88
C ARG A 158 -7.23 -7.22 -9.63
N PHE A 159 -6.91 -7.75 -8.46
CA PHE A 159 -7.34 -7.17 -7.19
C PHE A 159 -6.77 -5.76 -7.06
N TYR A 160 -5.45 -5.61 -7.32
CA TYR A 160 -4.78 -4.32 -7.24
C TYR A 160 -5.37 -3.29 -8.20
N GLU A 161 -5.58 -3.66 -9.48
CA GLU A 161 -6.23 -2.81 -10.49
C GLU A 161 -7.67 -2.44 -10.09
N GLY A 162 -8.42 -3.41 -9.57
CA GLY A 162 -9.81 -3.20 -9.14
C GLY A 162 -9.93 -2.11 -8.08
N PHE A 163 -9.16 -2.19 -7.02
CA PHE A 163 -9.17 -1.17 -5.97
C PHE A 163 -8.55 0.16 -6.42
N ALA A 164 -7.51 0.14 -7.26
CA ALA A 164 -6.98 1.36 -7.85
C ALA A 164 -8.04 2.13 -8.65
N SER A 165 -8.96 1.43 -9.31
CA SER A 165 -10.02 2.05 -10.12
C SER A 165 -11.03 2.87 -9.30
N MET A 166 -11.14 2.66 -7.97
CA MET A 166 -11.99 3.43 -7.08
C MET A 166 -11.62 4.93 -7.09
N MET A 167 -10.36 5.25 -7.38
CA MET A 167 -9.93 6.65 -7.55
C MET A 167 -10.61 7.38 -8.71
N LYS A 168 -11.26 6.69 -9.65
CA LYS A 168 -12.08 7.29 -10.71
C LYS A 168 -13.43 7.79 -10.20
N GLU A 169 -13.83 7.32 -9.03
CA GLU A 169 -15.04 7.70 -8.29
C GLU A 169 -14.72 8.61 -7.10
N ASP A 170 -13.49 9.18 -7.08
CA ASP A 170 -12.94 9.99 -5.98
C ASP A 170 -12.81 9.27 -4.63
N GLU A 171 -12.81 7.93 -4.63
CA GLU A 171 -12.59 7.11 -3.43
C GLU A 171 -11.10 6.77 -3.24
N LEU A 172 -10.66 6.67 -1.98
CA LEU A 172 -9.29 6.28 -1.68
C LEU A 172 -9.09 4.76 -1.91
N PRO A 173 -7.99 4.36 -2.56
CA PRO A 173 -7.70 2.95 -2.81
C PRO A 173 -7.07 2.29 -1.57
N ILE A 174 -7.81 2.28 -0.46
CA ILE A 174 -7.34 1.87 0.86
C ILE A 174 -6.70 0.47 0.85
N PHE A 175 -7.30 -0.48 0.12
CA PHE A 175 -6.78 -1.85 0.03
C PHE A 175 -5.51 -1.99 -0.82
N ASN A 176 -5.10 -0.97 -1.56
CA ASN A 176 -3.81 -0.92 -2.22
C ASN A 176 -2.70 -0.40 -1.28
N TRP A 177 -3.08 0.37 -0.26
CA TRP A 177 -2.16 1.07 0.63
C TRP A 177 -1.94 0.35 1.94
N ILE A 178 -3.01 -0.19 2.51
CA ILE A 178 -3.03 -0.74 3.86
C ILE A 178 -3.38 -2.23 3.81
N TRP A 179 -2.53 -3.03 4.39
CA TRP A 179 -2.83 -4.41 4.64
C TRP A 179 -3.62 -4.57 5.95
N PHE A 180 -4.70 -5.34 5.90
CA PHE A 180 -5.52 -5.67 7.05
C PHE A 180 -5.22 -7.10 7.49
N GLY A 181 -4.31 -7.25 8.44
CA GLY A 181 -3.96 -8.56 9.00
C GLY A 181 -5.03 -9.04 9.98
N LEU A 182 -5.36 -10.33 9.92
CA LEU A 182 -6.32 -10.96 10.82
C LEU A 182 -5.66 -12.16 11.50
N TYR A 183 -5.86 -12.30 12.80
CA TYR A 183 -5.37 -13.45 13.56
C TYR A 183 -6.31 -13.79 14.73
N ARG A 184 -6.23 -15.05 15.23
CA ARG A 184 -7.01 -15.51 16.37
C ARG A 184 -6.13 -15.67 17.61
N SER A 185 -6.66 -15.24 18.74
CA SER A 185 -6.10 -15.47 20.07
C SER A 185 -7.11 -16.23 20.94
N GLU A 186 -6.74 -16.55 22.19
CA GLU A 186 -7.68 -17.15 23.15
C GLU A 186 -8.89 -16.25 23.43
N GLY A 187 -8.74 -14.93 23.29
CA GLY A 187 -9.79 -13.93 23.56
C GLY A 187 -10.75 -13.68 22.41
N GLY A 188 -10.44 -14.13 21.18
CA GLY A 188 -11.29 -13.91 20.03
C GLY A 188 -10.54 -13.64 18.73
N LEU A 189 -11.21 -13.00 17.77
CA LEU A 189 -10.61 -12.53 16.53
C LEU A 189 -9.95 -11.16 16.77
N ASN A 190 -8.80 -10.95 16.16
CA ASN A 190 -8.06 -9.70 16.19
C ASN A 190 -7.74 -9.27 14.77
N GLY A 191 -7.60 -7.96 14.58
CA GLY A 191 -7.20 -7.39 13.30
C GLY A 191 -6.28 -6.20 13.49
N TYR A 192 -5.38 -5.98 12.56
CA TYR A 192 -4.45 -4.86 12.58
C TYR A 192 -4.26 -4.26 11.19
N THR A 193 -3.82 -3.01 11.16
CA THR A 193 -3.39 -2.34 9.93
C THR A 193 -1.87 -2.45 9.77
N TYR A 194 -1.38 -2.38 8.53
CA TYR A 194 0.03 -2.26 8.19
C TYR A 194 0.19 -1.37 6.96
N GLY A 195 0.98 -0.30 7.07
CA GLY A 195 1.23 0.69 6.02
C GLY A 195 0.70 2.09 6.32
N MET A 196 0.14 2.33 7.53
CA MET A 196 -0.32 3.66 7.95
C MET A 196 0.84 4.64 8.16
N ASP A 197 2.01 4.13 8.55
CA ASP A 197 3.25 4.86 8.78
C ASP A 197 3.73 5.64 7.55
N VAL A 198 3.53 5.09 6.34
CA VAL A 198 3.82 5.77 5.07
C VAL A 198 3.05 7.10 4.95
N PHE A 199 1.86 7.17 5.52
CA PHE A 199 1.03 8.38 5.60
C PHE A 199 1.28 9.20 6.86
N GLY A 200 2.27 8.82 7.69
CA GLY A 200 2.58 9.48 8.95
C GLY A 200 1.49 9.31 9.99
N LYS A 201 0.78 8.19 9.96
CA LYS A 201 -0.27 7.80 10.90
C LYS A 201 0.16 6.55 11.68
N GLU A 202 -0.37 6.43 12.88
CA GLU A 202 -0.17 5.25 13.72
C GLU A 202 -0.91 4.04 13.18
N GLU A 203 -0.30 2.86 13.30
CA GLU A 203 -0.98 1.60 13.04
C GLU A 203 -2.08 1.36 14.08
N MET A 204 -3.11 0.62 13.68
CA MET A 204 -4.27 0.34 14.52
C MET A 204 -4.44 -1.17 14.73
N GLU A 205 -4.87 -1.55 15.92
CA GLU A 205 -5.19 -2.93 16.26
C GLU A 205 -6.53 -3.02 16.99
N VAL A 206 -7.36 -3.95 16.55
CA VAL A 206 -8.61 -4.34 17.23
C VAL A 206 -8.41 -5.70 17.86
N LEU A 207 -8.69 -5.81 19.17
CA LEU A 207 -8.46 -7.02 19.94
C LEU A 207 -9.75 -7.67 20.44
N ASN A 208 -9.77 -9.00 20.40
CA ASN A 208 -10.76 -9.84 21.05
C ASN A 208 -12.22 -9.53 20.65
N THR A 209 -12.44 -9.31 19.33
CA THR A 209 -13.78 -9.07 18.82
C THR A 209 -14.56 -10.37 18.60
N ASP A 210 -15.88 -10.30 18.76
CA ASP A 210 -16.84 -11.35 18.39
C ASP A 210 -17.30 -11.20 16.92
N ALA A 211 -16.86 -10.14 16.21
CA ALA A 211 -17.22 -9.90 14.81
C ALA A 211 -16.66 -10.97 13.88
N GLY A 212 -17.28 -11.12 12.71
CA GLY A 212 -16.75 -11.93 11.62
C GLY A 212 -15.47 -11.32 11.01
N PRO A 213 -14.65 -12.13 10.31
CA PRO A 213 -13.44 -11.63 9.67
C PRO A 213 -13.70 -10.51 8.65
N GLU A 214 -14.78 -10.61 7.89
CA GLU A 214 -15.18 -9.60 6.90
C GLU A 214 -15.61 -8.30 7.59
N ASP A 215 -16.46 -8.41 8.61
CA ASP A 215 -16.94 -7.25 9.38
C ASP A 215 -15.79 -6.49 10.06
N LEU A 216 -14.82 -7.23 10.63
CA LEU A 216 -13.65 -6.64 11.27
C LEU A 216 -12.76 -5.93 10.25
N ARG A 217 -12.50 -6.54 9.08
CA ARG A 217 -11.74 -5.92 8.02
C ARG A 217 -12.42 -4.65 7.50
N ASP A 218 -13.72 -4.70 7.24
CA ASP A 218 -14.49 -3.57 6.72
C ASP A 218 -14.59 -2.42 7.75
N PHE A 219 -14.64 -2.77 9.04
CA PHE A 219 -14.53 -1.80 10.12
C PHE A 219 -13.17 -1.09 10.10
N LEU A 220 -12.07 -1.84 10.06
CA LEU A 220 -10.73 -1.26 9.98
C LEU A 220 -10.54 -0.41 8.72
N ALA A 221 -11.03 -0.87 7.56
CA ALA A 221 -10.95 -0.11 6.31
C ALA A 221 -11.70 1.21 6.39
N SER A 222 -12.89 1.22 6.99
CA SER A 222 -13.67 2.45 7.21
C SER A 222 -12.96 3.41 8.17
N LEU A 223 -12.30 2.88 9.19
CA LEU A 223 -11.53 3.67 10.14
C LEU A 223 -10.29 4.29 9.49
N VAL A 224 -9.58 3.53 8.66
CA VAL A 224 -8.46 4.01 7.85
C VAL A 224 -8.89 5.12 6.91
N SER A 225 -10.00 4.93 6.16
CA SER A 225 -10.57 5.99 5.30
C SER A 225 -10.79 7.28 6.08
N TYR A 226 -11.47 7.19 7.22
CA TYR A 226 -11.71 8.36 8.08
C TYR A 226 -10.43 9.04 8.52
N VAL A 227 -9.44 8.27 8.99
CA VAL A 227 -8.16 8.80 9.47
C VAL A 227 -7.39 9.51 8.36
N LEU A 228 -7.38 8.94 7.14
CA LEU A 228 -6.64 9.49 6.02
C LEU A 228 -7.38 10.67 5.34
N GLU A 229 -8.69 10.56 5.11
CA GLU A 229 -9.48 11.60 4.46
C GLU A 229 -9.62 12.87 5.30
N CYS A 230 -9.81 12.69 6.63
CA CYS A 230 -9.95 13.81 7.55
C CYS A 230 -8.63 14.30 8.14
N ASP A 231 -7.52 13.68 7.79
CA ASP A 231 -6.17 13.94 8.35
C ASP A 231 -6.15 13.98 9.89
N VAL A 232 -6.89 13.09 10.53
CA VAL A 232 -6.99 13.03 11.99
C VAL A 232 -5.92 12.12 12.60
N THR A 233 -5.60 12.37 13.85
CA THR A 233 -4.80 11.48 14.70
C THR A 233 -5.67 11.02 15.85
N LEU A 234 -5.82 9.70 15.99
CA LEU A 234 -6.57 9.09 17.08
C LEU A 234 -5.79 9.21 18.39
N LYS A 235 -6.47 9.62 19.47
CA LYS A 235 -5.82 9.86 20.77
C LYS A 235 -6.32 8.89 21.82
N ASP A 236 -5.47 8.60 22.79
CA ASP A 236 -5.80 7.82 23.96
C ASP A 236 -7.04 8.38 24.68
N GLY A 237 -7.97 7.49 25.02
CA GLY A 237 -9.24 7.83 25.68
C GLY A 237 -10.34 8.38 24.77
N GLU A 238 -10.06 8.67 23.50
CA GLU A 238 -11.12 9.01 22.53
C GLU A 238 -11.99 7.80 22.23
N THR A 239 -13.19 8.05 21.73
CA THR A 239 -14.11 7.00 21.30
C THR A 239 -14.46 7.17 19.85
N ILE A 240 -14.49 6.06 19.10
CA ILE A 240 -14.89 6.01 17.71
C ILE A 240 -15.98 4.95 17.52
N GLY A 241 -16.86 5.14 16.56
CA GLY A 241 -17.92 4.18 16.21
C GLY A 241 -18.83 4.74 15.14
N PHE A 242 -19.64 3.88 14.53
CA PHE A 242 -20.55 4.27 13.44
C PHE A 242 -21.87 4.86 13.94
N SER A 243 -22.17 4.75 15.25
CA SER A 243 -23.38 5.28 15.85
C SER A 243 -23.16 5.71 17.31
N ALA A 244 -24.14 6.42 17.88
CA ALA A 244 -24.09 6.83 19.29
C ALA A 244 -24.05 5.66 20.28
N ASP A 245 -24.53 4.49 19.86
CA ASP A 245 -24.61 3.27 20.67
C ASP A 245 -23.44 2.31 20.37
N ASP A 246 -22.66 2.57 19.31
CA ASP A 246 -21.51 1.79 18.90
C ASP A 246 -20.24 2.60 19.16
N LYS A 247 -19.74 2.53 20.40
CA LYS A 247 -18.56 3.28 20.83
C LYS A 247 -17.44 2.35 21.25
N HIS A 248 -16.32 2.50 20.58
CA HIS A 248 -15.08 1.80 20.90
C HIS A 248 -14.08 2.80 21.44
N THR A 249 -13.47 2.47 22.57
CA THR A 249 -12.45 3.33 23.19
C THR A 249 -11.09 3.07 22.54
N ILE A 250 -10.40 4.14 22.18
CA ILE A 250 -9.03 4.13 21.68
C ILE A 250 -8.08 4.07 22.87
N THR A 251 -7.09 3.20 22.80
CA THR A 251 -6.01 3.11 23.79
C THR A 251 -4.68 3.19 23.06
N ALA A 252 -3.86 4.17 23.38
CA ALA A 252 -2.48 4.20 22.90
C ALA A 252 -1.68 3.10 23.62
N ALA A 253 -0.88 2.34 22.85
CA ALA A 253 -0.02 1.31 23.40
C ALA A 253 1.24 1.16 22.56
N PRO A 254 2.40 0.86 23.17
CA PRO A 254 3.62 0.56 22.42
C PRO A 254 3.39 -0.65 21.49
N VAL A 255 4.03 -0.63 20.33
CA VAL A 255 3.95 -1.69 19.30
C VAL A 255 4.32 -3.04 19.90
N SER A 256 3.39 -3.98 19.93
CA SER A 256 3.67 -5.30 20.49
C SER A 256 3.50 -6.47 19.55
N LEU A 257 2.87 -6.32 18.40
CA LEU A 257 2.49 -7.44 17.53
C LEU A 257 2.87 -7.30 16.06
N CYS A 258 2.90 -6.12 15.47
CA CYS A 258 3.40 -5.94 14.09
C CYS A 258 4.87 -6.39 13.90
N GLN A 259 5.66 -6.46 14.97
CA GLN A 259 7.07 -6.91 14.92
C GLN A 259 7.24 -8.43 15.01
N ARG A 260 6.20 -9.23 15.24
CA ARG A 260 6.33 -10.69 15.42
C ARG A 260 6.22 -11.52 14.14
N THR A 261 5.98 -10.88 13.01
CA THR A 261 5.86 -11.54 11.69
C THR A 261 6.95 -11.09 10.70
N ARG A 262 8.12 -10.71 11.20
CA ARG A 262 9.35 -10.58 10.40
C ARG A 262 10.22 -11.82 10.55
#